data_b220be65137010da58b48ba8fe2dd9cf
#
_entry.id   b220be65137010da58b48ba8fe2dd9cf
#
_cell.length_a   1.000
_cell.length_b   1.000
_cell.length_c   1.000
_cell.angle_alpha   90.00
_cell.angle_beta   90.00
_cell.angle_gamma   90.00
#
_symmetry.space_group_name_H-M   'P 1'
#
loop_
_entity.id
_entity.type
_entity.pdbx_description
1 polymer ?
#
loop_
_entity_poly.entity_id
_entity_poly.type
_entity_poly.pdbx_seq_one_letter_code
_entity_poly.pdbx_strand_id
1 'polypeptide(L)'
;MENIYFFVPCDIYIRDFDARLITVLSTIKDVTNVKFVIGSQHQVNKFIIKNKNIKKMIYLEKGIDTRYSSWYYYLAKRGCLIYTLSEEGGIFEKNRNLVSFDIDTDNLDLIKKNFIWSNLIYEEIIKKKKNFFNHSEFLVTGNPRFDLCSE
;
A
#
# COMPACT_ATOMS: atom_id res chain seq x y z
N MET A 1 -16.07 -3.74 -21.17
CA MET A 1 -15.65 -3.00 -19.95
C MET A 1 -14.14 -2.80 -19.99
N GLU A 2 -13.64 -1.63 -19.58
CA GLU A 2 -12.20 -1.33 -19.55
C GLU A 2 -11.54 -2.03 -18.35
N ASN A 3 -10.40 -2.70 -18.57
CA ASN A 3 -9.69 -3.39 -17.51
C ASN A 3 -9.10 -2.41 -16.48
N ILE A 4 -9.22 -2.76 -15.21
CA ILE A 4 -8.51 -2.11 -14.09
C ILE A 4 -7.19 -2.85 -13.90
N TYR A 5 -6.09 -2.14 -13.84
CA TYR A 5 -4.77 -2.70 -13.53
C TYR A 5 -4.44 -2.48 -12.06
N PHE A 6 -4.24 -3.56 -11.33
CA PHE A 6 -3.85 -3.52 -9.94
C PHE A 6 -2.39 -3.93 -9.81
N PHE A 7 -1.56 -2.95 -9.48
CA PHE A 7 -0.11 -3.08 -9.34
C PHE A 7 0.24 -3.41 -7.89
N VAL A 8 0.99 -4.48 -7.71
CA VAL A 8 1.36 -5.02 -6.40
C VAL A 8 2.87 -5.25 -6.37
N PRO A 9 3.67 -4.21 -6.04
CA PRO A 9 5.10 -4.36 -5.86
C PRO A 9 5.43 -5.34 -4.74
N CYS A 10 6.46 -6.17 -4.96
CA CYS A 10 6.96 -7.16 -4.02
C CYS A 10 8.49 -7.12 -4.08
N ASP A 11 9.14 -6.46 -3.12
CA ASP A 11 10.59 -6.25 -3.17
C ASP A 11 11.38 -7.44 -2.65
N ILE A 12 10.92 -8.07 -1.57
CA ILE A 12 11.57 -9.20 -0.95
C ILE A 12 10.67 -10.43 -1.11
N TYR A 13 10.98 -11.28 -2.10
CA TYR A 13 10.16 -12.43 -2.47
C TYR A 13 9.80 -13.32 -1.27
N ILE A 14 10.79 -13.76 -0.51
CA ILE A 14 10.60 -14.69 0.63
C ILE A 14 9.72 -14.07 1.72
N ARG A 15 9.76 -12.75 1.88
CA ARG A 15 9.03 -12.05 2.93
C ARG A 15 7.63 -11.62 2.51
N ASP A 16 7.53 -11.08 1.29
CA ASP A 16 6.38 -10.24 0.91
C ASP A 16 5.44 -10.95 -0.06
N PHE A 17 5.96 -11.91 -0.85
CA PHE A 17 5.21 -12.47 -1.98
C PHE A 17 3.93 -13.18 -1.57
N ASP A 18 3.98 -14.05 -0.57
CA ASP A 18 2.82 -14.86 -0.16
C ASP A 18 1.69 -13.97 0.39
N ALA A 19 2.02 -12.99 1.22
CA ALA A 19 1.04 -12.04 1.75
C ALA A 19 0.41 -11.19 0.62
N ARG A 20 1.22 -10.74 -0.33
CA ARG A 20 0.74 -10.02 -1.51
C ARG A 20 -0.13 -10.89 -2.41
N LEU A 21 0.25 -12.14 -2.59
CA LEU A 21 -0.52 -13.11 -3.37
C LEU A 21 -1.89 -13.39 -2.72
N ILE A 22 -1.96 -13.57 -1.41
CA ILE A 22 -3.24 -13.74 -0.69
C ILE A 22 -4.13 -12.51 -0.90
N THR A 23 -3.59 -11.31 -0.77
CA THR A 23 -4.34 -10.07 -1.03
C THR A 23 -4.93 -10.06 -2.44
N VAL A 24 -4.15 -10.47 -3.44
CA VAL A 24 -4.60 -10.57 -4.84
C VAL A 24 -5.68 -11.63 -4.99
N LEU A 25 -5.45 -12.84 -4.47
CA LEU A 25 -6.38 -13.96 -4.59
C LEU A 25 -7.72 -13.67 -3.90
N SER A 26 -7.70 -13.00 -2.75
CA SER A 26 -8.91 -12.56 -2.06
C SER A 26 -9.72 -11.57 -2.90
N THR A 27 -9.03 -10.64 -3.56
CA THR A 27 -9.67 -9.63 -4.41
C THR A 27 -10.30 -10.25 -5.68
N ILE A 28 -9.68 -11.27 -6.27
CA ILE A 28 -10.18 -11.92 -7.50
C ILE A 28 -11.58 -12.54 -7.30
N LYS A 29 -11.89 -13.01 -6.11
CA LYS A 29 -13.19 -13.62 -5.81
C LYS A 29 -14.37 -12.67 -6.02
N ASP A 30 -14.14 -11.37 -5.76
CA ASP A 30 -15.21 -10.38 -5.67
C ASP A 30 -15.22 -9.40 -6.84
N VAL A 31 -14.17 -9.40 -7.67
CA VAL A 31 -14.02 -8.37 -8.71
C VAL A 31 -13.70 -8.98 -10.07
N THR A 32 -14.53 -8.65 -11.05
CA THR A 32 -14.31 -8.98 -12.47
C THR A 32 -13.58 -7.82 -13.17
N ASN A 33 -12.84 -8.11 -14.24
CA ASN A 33 -12.11 -7.12 -15.07
C ASN A 33 -10.90 -6.46 -14.38
N VAL A 34 -10.29 -7.12 -13.41
CA VAL A 34 -9.04 -6.68 -12.81
C VAL A 34 -7.88 -7.51 -13.36
N LYS A 35 -6.81 -6.84 -13.76
CA LYS A 35 -5.53 -7.42 -14.15
C LYS A 35 -4.50 -7.11 -13.09
N PHE A 36 -3.97 -8.14 -12.44
CA PHE A 36 -2.93 -8.00 -11.44
C PHE A 36 -1.55 -8.03 -12.07
N VAL A 37 -0.69 -7.11 -11.63
CA VAL A 37 0.72 -7.05 -12.03
C VAL A 37 1.56 -7.12 -10.76
N ILE A 38 2.14 -8.28 -10.50
CA ILE A 38 2.98 -8.55 -9.34
C ILE A 38 4.44 -8.66 -9.81
N GLY A 39 5.36 -8.06 -9.08
CA GLY A 39 6.78 -8.11 -9.38
C GLY A 39 7.57 -7.16 -8.50
N SER A 40 8.90 -7.08 -8.68
CA SER A 40 9.69 -6.09 -7.94
C SER A 40 9.21 -4.68 -8.27
N GLN A 41 9.41 -3.74 -7.34
CA GLN A 41 9.00 -2.34 -7.54
C GLN A 41 9.56 -1.79 -8.86
N HIS A 42 10.82 -2.10 -9.17
CA HIS A 42 11.44 -1.69 -10.43
C HIS A 42 10.70 -2.25 -11.67
N GLN A 43 10.34 -3.53 -11.66
CA GLN A 43 9.64 -4.16 -12.79
C GLN A 43 8.23 -3.60 -12.96
N VAL A 44 7.49 -3.44 -11.87
CA VAL A 44 6.15 -2.85 -11.86
C VAL A 44 6.20 -1.41 -12.38
N ASN A 45 7.10 -0.59 -11.87
CA ASN A 45 7.26 0.80 -12.30
C ASN A 45 7.63 0.89 -13.78
N LYS A 46 8.55 0.05 -14.25
CA LYS A 46 8.93 -0.04 -15.68
C LYS A 46 7.74 -0.44 -16.55
N PHE A 47 6.90 -1.37 -16.08
CA PHE A 47 5.68 -1.76 -16.79
C PHE A 47 4.70 -0.58 -16.91
N ILE A 48 4.46 0.17 -15.82
CA ILE A 48 3.60 1.35 -15.81
C ILE A 48 4.10 2.42 -16.78
N ILE A 49 5.41 2.71 -16.78
CA ILE A 49 6.02 3.71 -17.66
C ILE A 49 5.86 3.33 -19.15
N LYS A 50 6.05 2.03 -19.46
CA LYS A 50 5.94 1.53 -20.85
C LYS A 50 4.51 1.52 -21.37
N ASN A 51 3.52 1.33 -20.50
CA ASN A 51 2.11 1.17 -20.87
C ASN A 51 1.30 2.45 -20.57
N LYS A 52 1.61 3.53 -21.29
CA LYS A 52 1.01 4.85 -21.07
C LYS A 52 -0.51 4.92 -21.34
N ASN A 53 -1.05 3.98 -22.09
CA ASN A 53 -2.46 3.87 -22.45
C ASN A 53 -3.35 3.28 -21.35
N ILE A 54 -2.79 2.75 -20.27
CA ILE A 54 -3.56 2.26 -19.12
C ILE A 54 -4.17 3.47 -18.38
N LYS A 55 -5.51 3.48 -18.30
CA LYS A 55 -6.27 4.60 -17.71
C LYS A 55 -6.73 4.32 -16.27
N LYS A 56 -7.10 3.07 -15.97
CA LYS A 56 -7.60 2.67 -14.64
C LYS A 56 -6.54 1.90 -13.90
N MET A 57 -5.97 2.51 -12.89
CA MET A 57 -4.81 1.98 -12.14
C MET A 57 -5.05 2.06 -10.64
N ILE A 58 -4.71 0.97 -9.97
CA ILE A 58 -4.58 0.87 -8.51
C ILE A 58 -3.15 0.47 -8.22
N TYR A 59 -2.51 1.11 -7.26
CA TYR A 59 -1.14 0.81 -6.84
C TYR A 59 -1.13 0.55 -5.34
N LEU A 60 -0.68 -0.63 -4.92
CA LEU A 60 -0.60 -1.03 -3.51
C LEU A 60 0.84 -0.92 -3.03
N GLU A 61 1.16 0.20 -2.39
CA GLU A 61 2.47 0.44 -1.80
C GLU A 61 2.55 -0.19 -0.40
N LYS A 62 3.74 -0.45 0.10
CA LYS A 62 3.95 -0.98 1.45
C LYS A 62 3.99 0.07 2.56
N GLY A 63 4.22 1.32 2.21
CA GLY A 63 4.26 2.45 3.16
C GLY A 63 4.37 3.77 2.42
N ILE A 64 4.38 4.88 3.16
CA ILE A 64 4.54 6.21 2.57
C ILE A 64 5.96 6.69 2.86
N ASP A 65 6.78 6.80 1.83
CA ASP A 65 8.18 7.19 1.94
C ASP A 65 8.47 8.41 1.06
N THR A 66 8.98 9.49 1.64
CA THR A 66 9.35 10.72 0.90
C THR A 66 10.32 10.49 -0.23
N ARG A 67 11.16 9.46 -0.14
CA ARG A 67 12.09 9.10 -1.23
C ARG A 67 11.38 8.79 -2.54
N TYR A 68 10.12 8.40 -2.47
CA TYR A 68 9.28 8.07 -3.64
C TYR A 68 8.24 9.13 -3.98
N SER A 69 8.30 10.33 -3.40
CA SER A 69 7.33 11.41 -3.64
C SER A 69 7.11 11.70 -5.12
N SER A 70 8.19 11.82 -5.89
CA SER A 70 8.10 12.07 -7.35
C SER A 70 7.37 10.94 -8.09
N TRP A 71 7.51 9.70 -7.62
CA TRP A 71 6.79 8.55 -8.17
C TRP A 71 5.30 8.60 -7.83
N TYR A 72 4.94 8.93 -6.60
CA TYR A 72 3.54 9.08 -6.18
C TYR A 72 2.86 10.22 -6.94
N TYR A 73 3.52 11.35 -7.13
CA TYR A 73 3.03 12.44 -7.97
C TYR A 73 2.81 11.99 -9.42
N TYR A 74 3.75 11.25 -9.98
CA TYR A 74 3.60 10.70 -11.34
C TYR A 74 2.40 9.78 -11.45
N LEU A 75 2.19 8.87 -10.49
CA LEU A 75 1.04 7.97 -10.46
C LEU A 75 -0.27 8.74 -10.32
N ALA A 76 -0.33 9.67 -9.37
CA ALA A 76 -1.52 10.49 -9.11
C ALA A 76 -1.90 11.34 -10.34
N LYS A 77 -0.92 11.96 -11.01
CA LYS A 77 -1.13 12.72 -12.24
C LYS A 77 -1.70 11.86 -13.38
N ARG A 78 -1.46 10.56 -13.34
CA ARG A 78 -2.04 9.59 -14.28
C ARG A 78 -3.39 9.04 -13.84
N GLY A 79 -3.97 9.54 -12.75
CA GLY A 79 -5.24 9.08 -12.21
C GLY A 79 -5.15 7.73 -11.48
N CYS A 80 -3.96 7.31 -11.08
CA CYS A 80 -3.77 6.10 -10.30
C CYS A 80 -4.27 6.30 -8.86
N LEU A 81 -5.05 5.36 -8.36
CA LEU A 81 -5.43 5.31 -6.95
C LEU A 81 -4.33 4.60 -6.16
N ILE A 82 -3.72 5.30 -5.21
CA ILE A 82 -2.63 4.75 -4.40
C ILE A 82 -3.19 4.35 -3.04
N TYR A 83 -2.90 3.12 -2.65
CA TYR A 83 -3.22 2.55 -1.35
C TYR A 83 -1.93 2.07 -0.69
N THR A 84 -1.89 2.04 0.63
CA THR A 84 -0.77 1.44 1.37
C THR A 84 -1.22 0.29 2.23
N LEU A 85 -0.41 -0.74 2.29
CA LEU A 85 -0.53 -1.84 3.23
C LEU A 85 0.82 -2.05 3.88
N SER A 86 0.96 -1.58 5.13
CA SER A 86 2.22 -1.71 5.86
C SER A 86 2.61 -3.17 6.04
N GLU A 87 3.86 -3.48 5.77
CA GLU A 87 4.44 -4.82 5.92
C GLU A 87 5.36 -4.93 7.13
N GLU A 88 5.76 -3.79 7.70
CA GLU A 88 6.69 -3.70 8.83
C GLU A 88 5.94 -3.22 10.07
N GLY A 89 5.71 -4.06 11.06
CA GLY A 89 4.97 -3.57 12.23
C GLY A 89 4.62 -4.62 13.28
N GLY A 90 4.99 -5.86 13.09
CA GLY A 90 4.64 -6.94 14.03
C GLY A 90 5.45 -6.96 15.32
N ILE A 91 6.59 -6.26 15.41
CA ILE A 91 7.45 -6.23 16.59
C ILE A 91 7.68 -4.78 17.00
N PHE A 92 7.13 -4.41 18.13
CA PHE A 92 7.27 -3.06 18.68
C PHE A 92 8.24 -3.06 19.83
N GLU A 93 9.38 -2.43 19.67
CA GLU A 93 10.21 -2.03 20.81
C GLU A 93 9.51 -0.87 21.56
N LYS A 94 9.38 -1.00 22.87
CA LYS A 94 8.68 -0.04 23.76
C LYS A 94 9.12 1.43 23.59
N ASN A 95 10.29 1.68 23.01
CA ASN A 95 10.92 3.00 22.87
C ASN A 95 11.04 3.47 21.41
N ARG A 96 10.58 2.71 20.43
CA ARG A 96 10.62 3.14 19.02
C ARG A 96 9.40 3.96 18.65
N ASN A 97 9.67 5.00 17.92
CA ASN A 97 8.66 5.90 17.37
C ASN A 97 7.95 5.21 16.19
N LEU A 98 6.92 4.40 16.48
CA LEU A 98 6.20 3.55 15.55
C LEU A 98 5.71 4.28 14.29
N VAL A 99 5.38 5.55 14.44
CA VAL A 99 4.79 6.36 13.37
C VAL A 99 5.84 6.96 12.43
N SER A 100 7.11 6.97 12.83
CA SER A 100 8.17 7.60 12.02
C SER A 100 8.64 6.72 10.86
N PHE A 101 8.36 5.42 10.88
CA PHE A 101 8.92 4.48 9.90
C PHE A 101 8.08 4.32 8.63
N ASP A 102 6.74 4.39 8.74
CA ASP A 102 5.87 3.99 7.64
C ASP A 102 4.98 5.10 7.09
N ILE A 103 4.94 6.27 7.74
CA ILE A 103 3.99 7.31 7.36
C ILE A 103 4.70 8.66 7.28
N ASP A 104 5.11 8.97 6.08
CA ASP A 104 5.55 10.31 5.72
C ASP A 104 4.33 11.18 5.41
N THR A 105 4.27 12.34 6.07
CA THR A 105 3.12 13.23 5.99
C THR A 105 3.01 13.99 4.69
N ASP A 106 4.13 14.21 4.01
CA ASP A 106 4.18 15.07 2.82
C ASP A 106 3.45 14.48 1.60
N ASN A 107 3.22 13.17 1.62
CA ASN A 107 2.55 12.45 0.54
C ASN A 107 1.15 11.93 0.89
N LEU A 108 0.63 12.22 2.08
CA LEU A 108 -0.67 11.70 2.52
C LEU A 108 -1.81 12.08 1.60
N ASP A 109 -1.78 13.27 1.02
CA ASP A 109 -2.81 13.76 0.08
C ASP A 109 -2.92 12.91 -1.20
N LEU A 110 -1.85 12.20 -1.55
CA LEU A 110 -1.80 11.34 -2.73
C LEU A 110 -2.32 9.94 -2.45
N ILE A 111 -2.44 9.56 -1.18
CA ILE A 111 -2.84 8.23 -0.74
C ILE A 111 -4.33 8.21 -0.44
N LYS A 112 -5.06 7.29 -1.05
CA LYS A 112 -6.51 7.16 -0.85
C LYS A 112 -6.85 6.56 0.49
N LYS A 113 -6.21 5.42 0.84
CA LYS A 113 -6.42 4.71 2.11
C LYS A 113 -5.12 4.06 2.55
N ASN A 114 -4.95 4.00 3.87
CA ASN A 114 -3.84 3.32 4.52
C ASN A 114 -4.39 2.15 5.32
N PHE A 115 -4.00 0.95 4.95
CA PHE A 115 -4.34 -0.26 5.68
C PHE A 115 -3.28 -0.51 6.75
N ILE A 116 -3.70 -0.56 8.01
CA ILE A 116 -2.82 -0.67 9.16
C ILE A 116 -3.12 -1.92 9.99
N TRP A 117 -2.13 -2.39 10.72
CA TRP A 117 -2.17 -3.69 11.38
C TRP A 117 -3.11 -3.77 12.58
N SER A 118 -3.18 -2.72 13.41
CA SER A 118 -3.87 -2.80 14.69
C SER A 118 -4.39 -1.45 15.16
N ASN A 119 -5.34 -1.51 16.10
CA ASN A 119 -5.83 -0.34 16.81
C ASN A 119 -4.72 0.40 17.57
N LEU A 120 -3.72 -0.30 18.08
CA LEU A 120 -2.58 0.33 18.76
C LEU A 120 -1.82 1.30 17.83
N ILE A 121 -1.55 0.87 16.59
CA ILE A 121 -0.93 1.73 15.57
C ILE A 121 -1.84 2.90 15.24
N TYR A 122 -3.13 2.65 15.08
CA TYR A 122 -4.12 3.69 14.81
C TYR A 122 -4.15 4.76 15.89
N GLU A 123 -4.18 4.37 17.17
CA GLU A 123 -4.16 5.30 18.30
C GLU A 123 -2.86 6.13 18.35
N GLU A 124 -1.71 5.53 18.07
CA GLU A 124 -0.44 6.24 18.00
C GLU A 124 -0.40 7.25 16.84
N ILE A 125 -0.97 6.90 15.68
CA ILE A 125 -1.11 7.83 14.56
C ILE A 125 -1.97 9.03 14.96
N ILE A 126 -3.15 8.77 15.57
CA ILE A 126 -4.07 9.82 16.03
C ILE A 126 -3.40 10.74 17.04
N LYS A 127 -2.71 10.20 18.06
CA LYS A 127 -2.03 10.99 19.10
C LYS A 127 -1.00 11.95 18.51
N LYS A 128 -0.24 11.50 17.52
CA LYS A 128 0.87 12.27 16.96
C LYS A 128 0.47 13.23 15.85
N LYS A 129 -0.62 12.96 15.15
CA LYS A 129 -0.94 13.61 13.88
C LYS A 129 -2.41 14.05 13.78
N LYS A 130 -2.96 14.65 14.83
CA LYS A 130 -4.35 15.13 14.90
C LYS A 130 -4.81 15.95 13.67
N ASN A 131 -3.89 16.65 13.01
CA ASN A 131 -4.19 17.55 11.89
C ASN A 131 -4.17 16.85 10.50
N PHE A 132 -3.82 15.57 10.40
CA PHE A 132 -3.60 14.90 9.11
C PHE A 132 -4.78 14.04 8.63
N PHE A 133 -5.81 13.86 9.46
CA PHE A 133 -6.96 13.00 9.12
C PHE A 133 -7.86 13.52 8.00
N ASN A 134 -7.67 14.76 7.55
CA ASN A 134 -8.51 15.35 6.51
C ASN A 134 -8.14 14.90 5.10
N HIS A 135 -7.00 14.24 4.91
CA HIS A 135 -6.44 13.98 3.59
C HIS A 135 -6.38 12.51 3.18
N SER A 136 -6.32 11.59 4.15
CA SER A 136 -6.23 10.16 3.88
C SER A 136 -6.95 9.33 4.96
N GLU A 137 -7.61 8.26 4.54
CA GLU A 137 -8.33 7.37 5.45
C GLU A 137 -7.41 6.25 5.95
N PHE A 138 -7.41 6.01 7.27
CA PHE A 138 -6.70 4.91 7.92
C PHE A 138 -7.69 3.84 8.34
N LEU A 139 -7.46 2.61 7.89
CA LEU A 139 -8.31 1.46 8.19
C LEU A 139 -7.52 0.38 8.90
N VAL A 140 -8.02 -0.07 10.03
CA VAL A 140 -7.45 -1.22 10.74
C VAL A 140 -7.97 -2.49 10.08
N THR A 141 -7.09 -3.19 9.38
CA THR A 141 -7.44 -4.39 8.61
C THR A 141 -6.68 -5.64 9.05
N GLY A 142 -5.69 -5.49 9.92
CA GLY A 142 -4.69 -6.53 10.10
C GLY A 142 -3.68 -6.57 8.96
N ASN A 143 -2.91 -7.65 8.90
CA ASN A 143 -1.96 -7.88 7.82
C ASN A 143 -2.07 -9.32 7.31
N PRO A 144 -2.23 -9.54 6.00
CA PRO A 144 -2.38 -10.87 5.39
C PRO A 144 -1.24 -11.84 5.71
N ARG A 145 -0.08 -11.33 6.10
CA ARG A 145 1.07 -12.14 6.51
C ARG A 145 0.79 -12.96 7.77
N PHE A 146 -0.02 -12.45 8.69
CA PHE A 146 -0.41 -13.20 9.88
C PHE A 146 -1.45 -14.27 9.58
N ASP A 147 -2.27 -14.07 8.54
CA ASP A 147 -3.24 -15.08 8.12
C ASP A 147 -2.55 -16.36 7.64
N LEU A 148 -1.30 -16.25 7.16
CA LEU A 148 -0.45 -17.40 6.81
C LEU A 148 0.09 -18.18 8.02
N CYS A 149 0.06 -17.57 9.19
CA CYS A 149 0.58 -18.17 10.43
C CYS A 149 -0.55 -18.68 11.35
N SER A 150 -1.82 -18.48 10.98
CA SER A 150 -2.96 -19.02 11.71
C SER A 150 -3.22 -20.46 11.25
N GLU A 151 -3.01 -21.44 12.14
CA GLU A 151 -3.47 -22.82 11.98
C GLU A 151 -4.99 -22.91 12.13
#